data_17b181df40ba47a9d22cdfd96a022b5a
#
_entry.id   17b181df40ba47a9d22cdfd96a022b5a
#
_cell.length_a   1.000
_cell.length_b   1.000
_cell.length_c   1.000
_cell.angle_alpha   90.00
_cell.angle_beta   90.00
_cell.angle_gamma   90.00
#
_symmetry.space_group_name_H-M   'P 1'
#
loop_
_entity.id
_entity.type
_entity.pdbx_description
1 polymer ?
#
loop_
_entity_poly.entity_id
_entity_poly.type
_entity_poly.pdbx_seq_one_letter_code
_entity_poly.pdbx_strand_id
1 'polypeptide(L)'
;MSEYKVTILGAGLAGCEAALWLAGKGVQVELYEQKPVHFSPAHKSEGFAELICSNSLKAERLDSASGLLKEEMRRMGSRLLTAAEETRVAAGGALAVDRDAFSAAVTRMVEQCENITVHREQVETIDESAPILVATGPLTDGALADEIGRLTGDERLHFYDAVAPIVTAESLDYGKVFAASRYDRGEADYLNCPFNKAEYEAFHAALAGAERAPLHDFDTGAEQSAKPDPDAHGKKADTVTVYEGCMPIEIMAARGADTMRFGPLRPVGLVDPNTGHRPWANVQLRAENKERTLYNIVGFQTNLKWGEQKRVFSMIPGLENAEFVRYGVMHRNTFLDAPRVLSTQLCLKAHPNVFFAGQITGFEGYMESAACGLLAARNLYARLEGRQLPPPPADTMCGALVQYLTTENKNFQPMGANMGILPPLPAETRPRDKRLRYMAQAERAVASFQHWLEETAL
;
A
#
# COMPACT_ATOMS: atom_id res chain seq x y z
N MET A 1 -1.80 8.69 -35.86
CA MET A 1 -2.43 7.76 -34.88
C MET A 1 -1.42 6.67 -34.64
N SER A 2 -1.14 6.32 -33.38
CA SER A 2 -0.22 5.24 -33.04
C SER A 2 -0.75 3.90 -33.58
N GLU A 3 0.14 3.09 -34.11
CA GLU A 3 -0.14 1.76 -34.63
C GLU A 3 -0.30 0.72 -33.50
N TYR A 4 0.04 1.12 -32.26
CA TYR A 4 0.10 0.23 -31.10
C TYR A 4 -1.20 0.24 -30.29
N LYS A 5 -1.67 -0.96 -29.93
CA LYS A 5 -2.81 -1.19 -29.06
C LYS A 5 -2.42 -2.10 -27.90
N VAL A 6 -2.86 -1.79 -26.68
CA VAL A 6 -2.54 -2.52 -25.45
C VAL A 6 -3.79 -2.73 -24.62
N THR A 7 -3.96 -3.92 -24.10
CA THR A 7 -5.00 -4.25 -23.12
C THR A 7 -4.44 -4.14 -21.70
N ILE A 8 -5.18 -3.47 -20.80
CA ILE A 8 -4.87 -3.39 -19.37
C ILE A 8 -6.06 -3.91 -18.57
N LEU A 9 -5.83 -4.86 -17.69
CA LEU A 9 -6.85 -5.42 -16.80
C LEU A 9 -6.72 -4.81 -15.40
N GLY A 10 -7.76 -4.12 -14.94
CA GLY A 10 -7.86 -3.46 -13.64
C GLY A 10 -7.52 -1.96 -13.68
N ALA A 11 -8.47 -1.14 -13.26
CA ALA A 11 -8.32 0.32 -13.12
C ALA A 11 -8.01 0.75 -11.67
N GLY A 12 -7.16 -0.03 -10.99
CA GLY A 12 -6.52 0.35 -9.73
C GLY A 12 -5.36 1.33 -9.95
N LEU A 13 -4.56 1.58 -8.89
CA LEU A 13 -3.43 2.51 -8.96
C LEU A 13 -2.43 2.14 -10.07
N ALA A 14 -2.04 0.88 -10.15
CA ALA A 14 -1.06 0.42 -11.13
C ALA A 14 -1.60 0.50 -12.57
N GLY A 15 -2.85 0.06 -12.79
CA GLY A 15 -3.46 0.08 -14.11
C GLY A 15 -3.74 1.49 -14.63
N CYS A 16 -4.26 2.39 -13.79
CA CYS A 16 -4.49 3.78 -14.17
C CYS A 16 -3.18 4.51 -14.48
N GLU A 17 -2.15 4.32 -13.65
CA GLU A 17 -0.83 4.93 -13.90
C GLU A 17 -0.25 4.46 -15.23
N ALA A 18 -0.30 3.15 -15.48
CA ALA A 18 0.17 2.54 -16.73
C ALA A 18 -0.63 3.03 -17.95
N ALA A 19 -1.96 3.04 -17.86
CA ALA A 19 -2.85 3.48 -18.93
C ALA A 19 -2.58 4.94 -19.32
N LEU A 20 -2.52 5.85 -18.35
CA LEU A 20 -2.25 7.26 -18.58
C LEU A 20 -0.85 7.50 -19.16
N TRP A 21 0.14 6.75 -18.71
CA TRP A 21 1.50 6.86 -19.24
C TRP A 21 1.59 6.38 -20.69
N LEU A 22 1.04 5.20 -21.00
CA LEU A 22 1.01 4.63 -22.37
C LEU A 22 0.22 5.52 -23.33
N ALA A 23 -0.94 5.98 -22.91
CA ALA A 23 -1.77 6.90 -23.69
C ALA A 23 -1.03 8.22 -23.99
N GLY A 24 -0.23 8.73 -23.03
CA GLY A 24 0.65 9.89 -23.22
C GLY A 24 1.76 9.65 -24.23
N LYS A 25 2.09 8.39 -24.55
CA LYS A 25 2.99 7.98 -25.66
C LYS A 25 2.25 7.73 -26.97
N GLY A 26 0.95 7.99 -27.02
CA GLY A 26 0.10 7.81 -28.18
C GLY A 26 -0.38 6.37 -28.40
N VAL A 27 -0.15 5.45 -27.45
CA VAL A 27 -0.66 4.08 -27.51
C VAL A 27 -2.17 4.07 -27.28
N GLN A 28 -2.92 3.28 -28.06
CA GLN A 28 -4.33 3.02 -27.82
C GLN A 28 -4.47 2.00 -26.69
N VAL A 29 -5.15 2.36 -25.61
CA VAL A 29 -5.31 1.54 -24.43
C VAL A 29 -6.76 1.08 -24.27
N GLU A 30 -6.97 -0.24 -24.20
CA GLU A 30 -8.24 -0.84 -23.80
C GLU A 30 -8.13 -1.18 -22.30
N LEU A 31 -8.76 -0.37 -21.46
CA LEU A 31 -8.72 -0.51 -20.01
C LEU A 31 -10.00 -1.20 -19.51
N TYR A 32 -9.84 -2.39 -18.92
CA TYR A 32 -10.94 -3.18 -18.36
C TYR A 32 -11.02 -3.00 -16.85
N GLU A 33 -12.22 -2.69 -16.36
CA GLU A 33 -12.52 -2.58 -14.93
C GLU A 33 -13.81 -3.31 -14.61
N GLN A 34 -13.77 -4.25 -13.68
CA GLN A 34 -14.95 -5.05 -13.31
C GLN A 34 -16.05 -4.25 -12.60
N LYS A 35 -15.72 -3.13 -11.95
CA LYS A 35 -16.74 -2.27 -11.32
C LYS A 35 -17.47 -1.43 -12.37
N PRO A 36 -18.79 -1.23 -12.24
CA PRO A 36 -19.67 -1.62 -11.14
C PRO A 36 -20.30 -3.01 -11.27
N VAL A 37 -19.96 -3.81 -12.27
CA VAL A 37 -20.56 -5.14 -12.51
C VAL A 37 -20.25 -6.11 -11.37
N HIS A 38 -18.99 -6.09 -10.89
CA HIS A 38 -18.54 -6.90 -9.77
C HIS A 38 -17.67 -6.05 -8.82
N PHE A 39 -17.97 -6.10 -7.51
CA PHE A 39 -17.16 -5.48 -6.48
C PHE A 39 -16.41 -6.52 -5.67
N SER A 40 -15.13 -6.32 -5.45
CA SER A 40 -14.43 -7.11 -4.43
C SER A 40 -14.95 -6.76 -3.03
N PRO A 41 -14.73 -7.61 -2.01
CA PRO A 41 -15.21 -7.36 -0.66
C PRO A 41 -14.74 -6.03 -0.03
N ALA A 42 -13.64 -5.47 -0.53
CA ALA A 42 -13.05 -4.24 0.01
C ALA A 42 -13.45 -2.96 -0.73
N HIS A 43 -13.77 -3.05 -2.01
CA HIS A 43 -14.13 -1.91 -2.84
C HIS A 43 -15.60 -1.50 -2.62
N LYS A 44 -15.86 -0.19 -2.63
CA LYS A 44 -17.20 0.38 -2.41
C LYS A 44 -17.54 1.47 -3.43
N SER A 45 -16.54 2.04 -4.10
CA SER A 45 -16.70 3.10 -5.10
C SER A 45 -16.61 2.52 -6.51
N GLU A 46 -17.42 3.05 -7.43
CA GLU A 46 -17.30 2.77 -8.87
C GLU A 46 -16.08 3.45 -9.49
N GLY A 47 -15.49 4.43 -8.80
CA GLY A 47 -14.33 5.20 -9.25
C GLY A 47 -13.07 4.34 -9.38
N PHE A 48 -12.11 4.87 -10.14
CA PHE A 48 -10.80 4.25 -10.33
C PHE A 48 -9.84 4.60 -9.20
N ALA A 49 -8.74 3.83 -9.07
CA ALA A 49 -7.69 4.06 -8.09
C ALA A 49 -8.21 4.25 -6.65
N GLU A 50 -9.25 3.52 -6.27
CA GLU A 50 -9.83 3.57 -4.92
C GLU A 50 -8.81 3.16 -3.86
N LEU A 51 -8.62 4.01 -2.83
CA LEU A 51 -7.73 3.73 -1.71
C LEU A 51 -8.48 2.98 -0.61
N ILE A 52 -8.11 1.73 -0.34
CA ILE A 52 -8.86 0.83 0.54
C ILE A 52 -8.50 1.03 2.02
N CYS A 53 -7.23 0.86 2.40
CA CYS A 53 -6.83 0.76 3.81
C CYS A 53 -6.51 2.11 4.47
N SER A 54 -6.03 3.09 3.70
CA SER A 54 -5.55 4.37 4.23
C SER A 54 -5.65 5.45 3.15
N ASN A 55 -5.74 6.71 3.55
CA ASN A 55 -5.60 7.85 2.64
C ASN A 55 -4.16 8.40 2.60
N SER A 56 -3.22 7.75 3.27
CA SER A 56 -1.83 8.17 3.29
C SER A 56 -1.01 7.49 2.20
N LEU A 57 -0.32 8.30 1.43
CA LEU A 57 0.70 7.87 0.47
C LEU A 57 2.11 7.91 1.07
N LYS A 58 2.22 7.84 2.40
CA LYS A 58 3.45 7.82 3.20
C LYS A 58 4.28 9.13 3.12
N ALA A 59 5.48 9.11 3.70
CA ALA A 59 6.35 10.29 3.80
C ALA A 59 6.82 10.82 2.44
N GLU A 60 7.09 12.14 2.37
CA GLU A 60 7.54 12.82 1.15
C GLU A 60 9.03 13.19 1.16
N ARG A 61 9.65 13.23 2.34
CA ARG A 61 11.05 13.65 2.45
C ARG A 61 11.96 12.69 1.68
N LEU A 62 12.92 13.22 0.96
CA LEU A 62 13.87 12.46 0.15
C LEU A 62 14.70 11.46 0.96
N ASP A 63 15.01 11.79 2.23
CA ASP A 63 15.69 10.90 3.18
C ASP A 63 14.80 9.78 3.75
N SER A 64 13.62 9.57 3.15
CA SER A 64 12.72 8.44 3.43
C SER A 64 12.52 7.60 2.18
N ALA A 65 12.33 6.29 2.35
CA ALA A 65 12.17 5.37 1.24
C ALA A 65 10.99 5.71 0.32
N SER A 66 9.83 6.04 0.91
CA SER A 66 8.65 6.41 0.13
C SER A 66 8.76 7.80 -0.51
N GLY A 67 9.55 8.72 0.07
CA GLY A 67 9.86 10.02 -0.55
C GLY A 67 10.78 9.85 -1.74
N LEU A 68 11.82 9.01 -1.60
CA LEU A 68 12.72 8.66 -2.70
C LEU A 68 11.94 7.99 -3.85
N LEU A 69 11.08 7.01 -3.55
CA LEU A 69 10.25 6.37 -4.57
C LEU A 69 9.38 7.39 -5.33
N LYS A 70 8.73 8.33 -4.62
CA LYS A 70 7.93 9.38 -5.25
C LYS A 70 8.76 10.30 -6.13
N GLU A 71 10.00 10.60 -5.74
CA GLU A 71 10.91 11.40 -6.57
C GLU A 71 11.25 10.66 -7.87
N GLU A 72 11.52 9.35 -7.81
CA GLU A 72 11.75 8.52 -9.00
C GLU A 72 10.48 8.46 -9.88
N MET A 73 9.29 8.33 -9.29
CA MET A 73 8.01 8.37 -10.01
C MET A 73 7.76 9.72 -10.69
N ARG A 74 8.08 10.86 -10.02
CA ARG A 74 7.96 12.20 -10.65
C ARG A 74 8.85 12.31 -11.89
N ARG A 75 10.06 11.79 -11.83
CA ARG A 75 10.99 11.77 -12.97
C ARG A 75 10.51 10.89 -14.11
N MET A 76 9.75 9.84 -13.83
CA MET A 76 9.07 9.02 -14.85
C MET A 76 7.79 9.69 -15.41
N GLY A 77 7.35 10.79 -14.83
CA GLY A 77 6.12 11.49 -15.25
C GLY A 77 4.84 10.90 -14.69
N SER A 78 4.85 10.47 -13.41
CA SER A 78 3.66 9.92 -12.73
C SER A 78 2.47 10.87 -12.79
N ARG A 79 1.33 10.38 -13.27
CA ARG A 79 0.06 11.12 -13.35
C ARG A 79 -0.71 11.03 -12.03
N LEU A 80 -0.60 9.90 -11.34
CA LEU A 80 -1.26 9.72 -10.04
C LEU A 80 -0.64 10.60 -8.95
N LEU A 81 0.65 10.90 -9.01
CA LEU A 81 1.25 11.89 -8.10
C LEU A 81 0.69 13.29 -8.34
N THR A 82 0.43 13.68 -9.60
CA THR A 82 -0.26 14.95 -9.90
C THR A 82 -1.64 14.99 -9.25
N ALA A 83 -2.46 13.95 -9.44
CA ALA A 83 -3.77 13.85 -8.80
C ALA A 83 -3.69 13.87 -7.26
N ALA A 84 -2.66 13.24 -6.68
CA ALA A 84 -2.43 13.24 -5.24
C ALA A 84 -2.09 14.63 -4.68
N GLU A 85 -1.27 15.41 -5.40
CA GLU A 85 -0.96 16.80 -5.02
C GLU A 85 -2.19 17.71 -5.08
N GLU A 86 -3.04 17.54 -6.09
CA GLU A 86 -4.28 18.32 -6.26
C GLU A 86 -5.31 18.03 -5.16
N THR A 87 -5.31 16.82 -4.61
CA THR A 87 -6.29 16.33 -3.63
C THR A 87 -5.71 16.18 -2.23
N ARG A 88 -4.55 16.79 -1.98
CA ARG A 88 -3.82 16.74 -0.72
C ARG A 88 -4.67 17.20 0.46
N VAL A 89 -4.55 16.48 1.58
CA VAL A 89 -5.02 16.89 2.90
C VAL A 89 -3.83 16.98 3.87
N ALA A 90 -3.99 17.78 4.92
CA ALA A 90 -2.96 17.99 5.92
C ALA A 90 -2.61 16.68 6.66
N ALA A 91 -1.32 16.30 6.67
CA ALA A 91 -0.83 15.08 7.31
C ALA A 91 0.65 15.19 7.73
N GLY A 92 1.10 16.35 8.16
CA GLY A 92 2.48 16.60 8.59
C GLY A 92 3.48 16.35 7.46
N GLY A 93 4.46 15.50 7.69
CA GLY A 93 5.49 15.14 6.68
C GLY A 93 5.10 14.02 5.72
N ALA A 94 3.82 13.65 5.65
CA ALA A 94 3.30 12.64 4.74
C ALA A 94 2.43 13.28 3.65
N LEU A 95 2.40 12.67 2.46
CA LEU A 95 1.38 12.95 1.46
C LEU A 95 0.14 12.14 1.84
N ALA A 96 -0.93 12.81 2.21
CA ALA A 96 -2.25 12.20 2.36
C ALA A 96 -3.24 12.93 1.45
N VAL A 97 -4.28 12.24 1.03
CA VAL A 97 -5.26 12.75 0.06
C VAL A 97 -6.67 12.62 0.61
N ASP A 98 -7.56 13.47 0.14
CA ASP A 98 -8.98 13.21 0.20
C ASP A 98 -9.28 12.03 -0.72
N ARG A 99 -9.79 10.92 -0.17
CA ARG A 99 -9.95 9.66 -0.93
C ARG A 99 -10.88 9.79 -2.12
N ASP A 100 -12.02 10.42 -1.88
CA ASP A 100 -13.07 10.52 -2.89
C ASP A 100 -12.64 11.50 -3.99
N ALA A 101 -12.03 12.63 -3.59
CA ALA A 101 -11.48 13.60 -4.53
C ALA A 101 -10.34 13.01 -5.38
N PHE A 102 -9.46 12.20 -4.78
CA PHE A 102 -8.36 11.53 -5.48
C PHE A 102 -8.89 10.53 -6.52
N SER A 103 -9.78 9.62 -6.08
CA SER A 103 -10.40 8.66 -7.00
C SER A 103 -11.15 9.35 -8.13
N ALA A 104 -11.92 10.41 -7.82
CA ALA A 104 -12.62 11.21 -8.82
C ALA A 104 -11.66 11.93 -9.79
N ALA A 105 -10.53 12.45 -9.31
CA ALA A 105 -9.52 13.08 -10.15
C ALA A 105 -8.91 12.07 -11.13
N VAL A 106 -8.48 10.91 -10.63
CA VAL A 106 -7.90 9.83 -11.47
C VAL A 106 -8.93 9.32 -12.48
N THR A 107 -10.19 9.10 -12.06
CA THR A 107 -11.28 8.65 -12.94
C THR A 107 -11.46 9.64 -14.10
N ARG A 108 -11.56 10.95 -13.80
CA ARG A 108 -11.65 11.98 -14.85
C ARG A 108 -10.45 11.98 -15.79
N MET A 109 -9.22 11.85 -15.27
CA MET A 109 -8.01 11.82 -16.10
C MET A 109 -8.04 10.66 -17.10
N VAL A 110 -8.51 9.50 -16.68
CA VAL A 110 -8.62 8.29 -17.52
C VAL A 110 -9.75 8.46 -18.54
N GLU A 111 -10.97 8.84 -18.10
CA GLU A 111 -12.16 8.94 -18.98
C GLU A 111 -12.07 10.08 -19.99
N GLN A 112 -11.30 11.13 -19.71
CA GLN A 112 -11.08 12.25 -20.64
C GLN A 112 -9.90 12.03 -21.59
N CYS A 113 -9.16 10.93 -21.46
CA CYS A 113 -8.03 10.65 -22.32
C CYS A 113 -8.49 9.96 -23.61
N GLU A 114 -8.33 10.65 -24.75
CA GLU A 114 -8.79 10.16 -26.07
C GLU A 114 -8.16 8.82 -26.49
N ASN A 115 -6.97 8.50 -25.97
CA ASN A 115 -6.26 7.25 -26.26
C ASN A 115 -6.63 6.10 -25.30
N ILE A 116 -7.58 6.29 -24.37
CA ILE A 116 -8.04 5.25 -23.45
C ILE A 116 -9.51 4.96 -23.70
N THR A 117 -9.80 3.69 -24.03
CA THR A 117 -11.17 3.18 -24.08
C THR A 117 -11.42 2.36 -22.82
N VAL A 118 -12.43 2.77 -22.04
CA VAL A 118 -12.78 2.07 -20.79
C VAL A 118 -13.90 1.06 -21.05
N HIS A 119 -13.67 -0.18 -20.59
CA HIS A 119 -14.64 -1.27 -20.58
C HIS A 119 -15.03 -1.59 -19.14
N ARG A 120 -16.31 -1.40 -18.79
CA ARG A 120 -16.86 -1.73 -17.46
C ARG A 120 -17.43 -3.15 -17.48
N GLU A 121 -16.53 -4.15 -17.51
CA GLU A 121 -16.88 -5.56 -17.56
C GLU A 121 -15.82 -6.44 -16.88
N GLN A 122 -16.23 -7.63 -16.49
CA GLN A 122 -15.32 -8.61 -15.91
C GLN A 122 -14.65 -9.42 -17.03
N VAL A 123 -13.32 -9.51 -16.96
CA VAL A 123 -12.51 -10.34 -17.87
C VAL A 123 -12.18 -11.66 -17.18
N GLU A 124 -12.38 -12.77 -17.86
CA GLU A 124 -12.15 -14.12 -17.32
C GLU A 124 -10.92 -14.82 -17.92
N THR A 125 -10.45 -14.37 -19.09
CA THR A 125 -9.35 -15.00 -19.82
C THR A 125 -8.32 -13.96 -20.26
N ILE A 126 -7.08 -14.41 -20.46
CA ILE A 126 -5.94 -13.57 -20.88
C ILE A 126 -5.50 -13.98 -22.28
N ASP A 127 -5.58 -13.06 -23.24
CA ASP A 127 -5.04 -13.27 -24.59
C ASP A 127 -3.51 -13.07 -24.59
N GLU A 128 -2.77 -14.16 -24.65
CA GLU A 128 -1.31 -14.20 -24.66
C GLU A 128 -0.71 -13.82 -26.03
N SER A 129 -1.53 -13.71 -27.07
CA SER A 129 -1.05 -13.43 -28.45
C SER A 129 -0.61 -11.99 -28.65
N ALA A 130 -1.11 -11.05 -27.82
CA ALA A 130 -0.82 -9.62 -27.85
C ALA A 130 -0.30 -9.12 -26.49
N PRO A 131 0.42 -7.98 -26.44
CA PRO A 131 0.87 -7.39 -25.19
C PRO A 131 -0.31 -6.98 -24.30
N ILE A 132 -0.33 -7.53 -23.09
CA ILE A 132 -1.37 -7.30 -22.08
C ILE A 132 -0.73 -7.02 -20.72
N LEU A 133 -1.32 -6.10 -19.96
CA LEU A 133 -0.91 -5.77 -18.59
C LEU A 133 -1.99 -6.19 -17.59
N VAL A 134 -1.69 -7.11 -16.70
CA VAL A 134 -2.55 -7.53 -15.60
C VAL A 134 -2.22 -6.68 -14.36
N ALA A 135 -3.14 -5.80 -13.99
CA ALA A 135 -3.02 -4.86 -12.86
C ALA A 135 -4.24 -4.92 -11.92
N THR A 136 -4.81 -6.12 -11.78
CA THR A 136 -6.08 -6.37 -11.08
C THR A 136 -5.99 -6.32 -9.56
N GLY A 137 -4.75 -6.22 -9.04
CA GLY A 137 -4.49 -6.06 -7.60
C GLY A 137 -4.59 -7.36 -6.79
N PRO A 138 -4.53 -7.24 -5.45
CA PRO A 138 -4.38 -8.40 -4.57
C PRO A 138 -5.71 -9.13 -4.29
N LEU A 139 -6.84 -8.53 -4.69
CA LEU A 139 -8.19 -9.09 -4.48
C LEU A 139 -8.77 -9.72 -5.74
N THR A 140 -7.91 -10.11 -6.67
CA THR A 140 -8.30 -10.84 -7.88
C THR A 140 -8.85 -12.21 -7.49
N ASP A 141 -10.04 -12.53 -7.96
CA ASP A 141 -10.80 -13.74 -7.65
C ASP A 141 -11.43 -14.39 -8.91
N GLY A 142 -12.20 -15.46 -8.70
CA GLY A 142 -12.97 -16.12 -9.75
C GLY A 142 -12.14 -16.65 -10.92
N ALA A 143 -12.75 -16.68 -12.10
CA ALA A 143 -12.17 -17.29 -13.31
C ALA A 143 -10.84 -16.63 -13.73
N LEU A 144 -10.70 -15.30 -13.55
CA LEU A 144 -9.44 -14.61 -13.86
C LEU A 144 -8.30 -15.05 -12.92
N ALA A 145 -8.60 -15.28 -11.64
CA ALA A 145 -7.59 -15.81 -10.71
C ALA A 145 -7.16 -17.22 -11.11
N ASP A 146 -8.08 -18.07 -11.56
CA ASP A 146 -7.77 -19.42 -12.06
C ASP A 146 -6.94 -19.36 -13.34
N GLU A 147 -7.26 -18.44 -14.25
CA GLU A 147 -6.51 -18.22 -15.48
C GLU A 147 -5.06 -17.74 -15.18
N ILE A 148 -4.89 -16.83 -14.22
CA ILE A 148 -3.55 -16.42 -13.75
C ILE A 148 -2.82 -17.63 -13.17
N GLY A 149 -3.48 -18.49 -12.38
CA GLY A 149 -2.92 -19.74 -11.87
C GLY A 149 -2.44 -20.65 -13.00
N ARG A 150 -3.26 -20.83 -14.05
CA ARG A 150 -2.88 -21.60 -15.23
C ARG A 150 -1.60 -21.09 -15.88
N LEU A 151 -1.49 -19.77 -16.08
CA LEU A 151 -0.33 -19.12 -16.71
C LEU A 151 0.93 -19.17 -15.86
N THR A 152 0.78 -19.16 -14.54
CA THR A 152 1.89 -19.12 -13.58
C THR A 152 2.23 -20.48 -12.99
N GLY A 153 1.51 -21.54 -13.34
CA GLY A 153 1.67 -22.87 -12.78
C GLY A 153 1.21 -22.96 -11.31
N ASP A 154 0.16 -22.21 -10.94
CA ASP A 154 -0.39 -22.10 -9.58
C ASP A 154 0.60 -21.56 -8.54
N GLU A 155 1.64 -20.86 -8.94
CA GLU A 155 2.64 -20.22 -8.07
C GLU A 155 2.07 -18.94 -7.44
N ARG A 156 0.91 -19.05 -6.77
CA ARG A 156 0.23 -17.97 -6.05
C ARG A 156 0.47 -18.10 -4.55
N LEU A 157 0.83 -17.00 -3.93
CA LEU A 157 1.01 -16.89 -2.49
C LEU A 157 -0.08 -15.99 -1.90
N HIS A 158 -0.37 -16.17 -0.63
CA HIS A 158 -1.41 -15.40 0.06
C HIS A 158 -0.91 -14.83 1.38
N PHE A 159 -1.39 -13.63 1.71
CA PHE A 159 -1.23 -13.05 3.03
C PHE A 159 -2.52 -12.31 3.43
N TYR A 160 -2.66 -12.03 4.73
CA TYR A 160 -3.80 -11.27 5.23
C TYR A 160 -3.42 -9.83 5.51
N ASP A 161 -4.24 -8.90 5.02
CA ASP A 161 -4.16 -7.48 5.27
C ASP A 161 -5.40 -7.00 6.02
N ALA A 162 -5.26 -6.02 6.89
CA ALA A 162 -6.33 -5.49 7.70
C ALA A 162 -6.50 -3.98 7.49
N VAL A 163 -7.74 -3.52 7.54
CA VAL A 163 -8.12 -2.12 7.35
C VAL A 163 -8.41 -1.48 8.70
N ALA A 164 -8.01 -0.22 8.89
CA ALA A 164 -8.32 0.57 10.07
C ALA A 164 -9.70 1.22 10.00
N PRO A 165 -10.41 1.39 11.15
CA PRO A 165 -11.71 2.03 11.19
C PRO A 165 -11.65 3.55 10.99
N ILE A 166 -12.81 4.11 10.57
CA ILE A 166 -13.02 5.54 10.37
C ILE A 166 -14.20 5.99 11.24
N VAL A 167 -14.04 7.13 11.91
CA VAL A 167 -15.04 7.74 12.80
C VAL A 167 -15.42 9.14 12.33
N THR A 168 -16.63 9.61 12.71
CA THR A 168 -17.08 10.97 12.43
C THR A 168 -16.41 11.98 13.38
N ALA A 169 -16.11 13.16 12.88
CA ALA A 169 -15.52 14.25 13.68
C ALA A 169 -16.45 14.75 14.78
N GLU A 170 -17.74 14.81 14.49
CA GLU A 170 -18.77 15.32 15.43
C GLU A 170 -18.98 14.41 16.65
N SER A 171 -18.58 13.13 16.53
CA SER A 171 -18.68 12.16 17.64
C SER A 171 -17.47 12.16 18.58
N LEU A 172 -16.45 12.98 18.31
CA LEU A 172 -15.23 13.09 19.11
C LEU A 172 -15.40 14.04 20.31
N ASP A 173 -14.87 13.66 21.45
CA ASP A 173 -14.79 14.55 22.63
C ASP A 173 -13.53 15.45 22.54
N TYR A 174 -13.71 16.64 21.98
CA TYR A 174 -12.64 17.62 21.82
C TYR A 174 -12.08 18.17 23.16
N GLY A 175 -12.73 17.90 24.28
CA GLY A 175 -12.19 18.22 25.61
C GLY A 175 -11.07 17.26 26.04
N LYS A 176 -10.96 16.10 25.43
CA LYS A 176 -9.97 15.08 25.76
C LYS A 176 -8.88 14.91 24.71
N VAL A 177 -9.15 15.30 23.46
CA VAL A 177 -8.16 15.23 22.37
C VAL A 177 -7.49 16.58 22.13
N PHE A 178 -6.30 16.56 21.56
CA PHE A 178 -5.58 17.78 21.19
C PHE A 178 -4.95 17.68 19.81
N ALA A 179 -4.90 18.81 19.11
CA ALA A 179 -4.28 18.89 17.79
C ALA A 179 -2.77 19.14 17.94
N ALA A 180 -1.94 18.26 17.42
CA ALA A 180 -0.50 18.42 17.37
C ALA A 180 0.15 17.48 16.36
N SER A 181 1.31 17.91 15.85
CA SER A 181 2.23 17.04 15.10
C SER A 181 3.44 16.69 15.97
N ARG A 182 3.98 15.47 15.76
CA ARG A 182 5.15 15.01 16.55
C ARG A 182 6.36 15.90 16.28
N TYR A 183 7.04 16.30 17.37
CA TYR A 183 8.23 17.16 17.35
C TYR A 183 7.97 18.53 16.71
N ASP A 184 6.74 19.06 16.79
CA ASP A 184 6.31 20.32 16.18
C ASP A 184 6.69 20.47 14.70
N ARG A 185 6.61 19.33 13.96
CA ARG A 185 6.94 19.30 12.53
C ARG A 185 5.67 19.47 11.70
N GLY A 186 5.59 20.58 10.98
CA GLY A 186 4.43 20.96 10.19
C GLY A 186 3.35 21.63 11.03
N GLU A 187 2.13 21.68 10.50
CA GLU A 187 0.97 22.17 11.23
C GLU A 187 0.42 21.08 12.18
N ALA A 188 -0.54 21.45 13.05
CA ALA A 188 -1.17 20.51 13.99
C ALA A 188 -2.18 19.60 13.26
N ASP A 189 -1.68 18.72 12.40
CA ASP A 189 -2.45 17.96 11.41
C ASP A 189 -3.15 16.70 11.95
N TYR A 190 -2.72 16.26 13.14
CA TYR A 190 -3.31 15.09 13.79
C TYR A 190 -4.05 15.49 15.05
N LEU A 191 -5.22 14.86 15.29
CA LEU A 191 -5.81 14.82 16.61
C LEU A 191 -5.15 13.69 17.40
N ASN A 192 -4.80 13.97 18.65
CA ASN A 192 -4.11 13.04 19.53
C ASN A 192 -5.02 12.69 20.70
N CYS A 193 -5.17 11.41 20.98
CA CYS A 193 -5.94 10.84 22.07
C CYS A 193 -4.98 10.30 23.12
N PRO A 194 -4.68 11.08 24.19
CA PRO A 194 -3.68 10.74 25.19
C PRO A 194 -4.21 9.73 26.19
N PHE A 195 -3.49 8.66 26.44
CA PHE A 195 -3.75 7.73 27.53
C PHE A 195 -2.89 8.05 28.75
N ASN A 196 -3.43 7.98 29.95
CA ASN A 196 -2.66 7.73 31.15
C ASN A 196 -2.34 6.23 31.28
N LYS A 197 -1.55 5.85 32.31
CA LYS A 197 -1.10 4.44 32.49
C LYS A 197 -2.28 3.49 32.74
N ALA A 198 -3.18 3.84 33.64
CA ALA A 198 -4.28 2.98 34.03
C ALA A 198 -5.30 2.78 32.88
N GLU A 199 -5.62 3.84 32.14
CA GLU A 199 -6.46 3.77 30.94
C GLU A 199 -5.86 2.86 29.88
N TYR A 200 -4.54 3.00 29.64
CA TYR A 200 -3.83 2.18 28.68
C TYR A 200 -3.83 0.70 29.07
N GLU A 201 -3.55 0.38 30.35
CA GLU A 201 -3.53 -1.01 30.84
C GLU A 201 -4.91 -1.67 30.71
N ALA A 202 -5.99 -0.91 31.02
CA ALA A 202 -7.36 -1.38 30.85
C ALA A 202 -7.70 -1.60 29.35
N PHE A 203 -7.34 -0.64 28.49
CA PHE A 203 -7.51 -0.74 27.04
C PHE A 203 -6.74 -1.93 26.46
N HIS A 204 -5.46 -2.10 26.83
CA HIS A 204 -4.63 -3.23 26.39
C HIS A 204 -5.25 -4.58 26.78
N ALA A 205 -5.70 -4.72 28.02
CA ALA A 205 -6.32 -5.96 28.49
C ALA A 205 -7.63 -6.27 27.70
N ALA A 206 -8.46 -5.24 27.46
CA ALA A 206 -9.69 -5.38 26.70
C ALA A 206 -9.42 -5.76 25.24
N LEU A 207 -8.37 -5.18 24.62
CA LEU A 207 -7.98 -5.43 23.24
C LEU A 207 -7.40 -6.85 23.07
N ALA A 208 -6.50 -7.26 23.97
CA ALA A 208 -5.87 -8.58 23.93
C ALA A 208 -6.88 -9.72 24.13
N GLY A 209 -7.97 -9.47 24.88
CA GLY A 209 -9.05 -10.43 25.15
C GLY A 209 -10.26 -10.32 24.21
N ALA A 210 -10.23 -9.42 23.22
CA ALA A 210 -11.37 -9.15 22.34
C ALA A 210 -11.58 -10.28 21.31
N GLU A 211 -12.86 -10.54 20.98
CA GLU A 211 -13.22 -11.55 19.99
C GLU A 211 -12.90 -11.11 18.56
N ARG A 212 -12.26 -12.01 17.83
CA ARG A 212 -11.92 -11.81 16.40
C ARG A 212 -13.06 -12.30 15.52
N ALA A 213 -13.19 -11.70 14.33
CA ALA A 213 -14.06 -12.24 13.30
C ALA A 213 -13.51 -13.60 12.81
N PRO A 214 -14.39 -14.57 12.53
CA PRO A 214 -13.94 -15.81 11.92
C PRO A 214 -13.36 -15.52 10.53
N LEU A 215 -12.27 -16.18 10.20
CA LEU A 215 -11.79 -16.24 8.81
C LEU A 215 -12.72 -17.18 8.05
N HIS A 216 -13.15 -16.80 6.85
CA HIS A 216 -14.01 -17.65 6.03
C HIS A 216 -13.28 -18.92 5.57
N ASP A 217 -14.02 -20.04 5.37
CA ASP A 217 -13.45 -21.36 5.05
C ASP A 217 -12.64 -21.39 3.74
N PHE A 218 -12.89 -20.49 2.78
CA PHE A 218 -11.99 -20.35 1.60
C PHE A 218 -10.63 -19.76 1.98
N ASP A 219 -10.52 -19.20 3.18
CA ASP A 219 -9.29 -18.64 3.72
C ASP A 219 -8.43 -19.70 4.42
N THR A 220 -9.00 -20.88 4.73
CA THR A 220 -8.31 -21.99 5.41
C THR A 220 -7.59 -22.94 4.46
N GLY A 221 -7.73 -22.77 3.13
CA GLY A 221 -7.02 -23.58 2.11
C GLY A 221 -5.50 -23.47 2.13
N ALA A 222 -4.93 -22.64 3.01
CA ALA A 222 -3.48 -22.51 3.21
C ALA A 222 -2.84 -23.59 4.13
N GLU A 223 -3.62 -24.57 4.60
CA GLU A 223 -3.12 -25.63 5.50
C GLU A 223 -2.15 -26.64 4.87
N GLN A 224 -1.91 -26.56 3.55
CA GLN A 224 -1.08 -27.60 2.90
C GLN A 224 0.35 -27.20 2.53
N SER A 225 0.80 -25.96 2.74
CA SER A 225 2.15 -25.54 2.34
C SER A 225 3.11 -25.11 3.45
N ALA A 226 2.67 -24.96 4.68
CA ALA A 226 3.58 -24.72 5.82
C ALA A 226 3.87 -26.03 6.53
N LYS A 227 5.05 -26.63 6.29
CA LYS A 227 5.57 -27.70 7.15
C LYS A 227 5.72 -27.13 8.56
N PRO A 228 5.21 -27.80 9.62
CA PRO A 228 5.39 -27.33 10.99
C PRO A 228 6.86 -27.31 11.37
N ASP A 229 7.31 -26.20 11.95
CA ASP A 229 8.60 -26.09 12.60
C ASP A 229 8.61 -27.05 13.81
N PRO A 230 9.52 -28.05 13.87
CA PRO A 230 9.52 -29.04 14.93
C PRO A 230 9.91 -28.50 16.32
N ASP A 231 10.38 -27.25 16.43
CA ASP A 231 10.85 -26.65 17.70
C ASP A 231 9.87 -25.68 18.37
N ALA A 232 8.64 -25.51 17.84
CA ALA A 232 7.62 -24.68 18.46
C ALA A 232 6.93 -25.39 19.62
N HIS A 233 7.51 -25.32 20.82
CA HIS A 233 6.88 -25.79 22.04
C HIS A 233 5.69 -24.91 22.47
N GLY A 234 4.50 -25.44 22.24
CA GLY A 234 3.29 -25.20 23.03
C GLY A 234 2.59 -23.87 22.88
N LYS A 235 1.70 -23.77 21.88
CA LYS A 235 0.31 -23.30 21.95
C LYS A 235 -0.26 -23.38 20.54
N LYS A 236 -1.36 -24.12 20.34
CA LYS A 236 -2.19 -24.01 19.14
C LYS A 236 -2.75 -22.60 19.09
N ALA A 237 -2.06 -21.71 18.38
CA ALA A 237 -2.60 -20.45 17.90
C ALA A 237 -2.76 -20.63 16.39
N ASP A 238 -3.95 -20.32 15.89
CA ASP A 238 -4.23 -20.24 14.46
C ASP A 238 -3.16 -19.35 13.81
N THR A 239 -2.19 -19.95 13.15
CA THR A 239 -1.07 -19.25 12.52
C THR A 239 -1.50 -18.69 11.18
N VAL A 240 -2.28 -17.60 11.23
CA VAL A 240 -2.54 -16.78 10.06
C VAL A 240 -1.27 -16.03 9.73
N THR A 241 -0.75 -16.19 8.51
CA THR A 241 0.37 -15.39 8.02
C THR A 241 -0.11 -13.97 7.77
N VAL A 242 0.28 -13.04 8.64
CA VAL A 242 -0.09 -11.62 8.55
C VAL A 242 1.12 -10.83 8.06
N TYR A 243 0.91 -9.89 7.14
CA TYR A 243 1.97 -8.99 6.72
C TYR A 243 2.38 -8.06 7.88
N GLU A 244 3.68 -8.04 8.22
CA GLU A 244 4.19 -7.25 9.37
C GLU A 244 3.91 -5.74 9.26
N GLY A 245 3.84 -5.21 8.04
CA GLY A 245 3.56 -3.78 7.78
C GLY A 245 2.12 -3.36 8.06
N CYS A 246 1.16 -4.31 8.06
CA CYS A 246 -0.27 -4.09 8.29
C CYS A 246 -0.82 -4.99 9.40
N MET A 247 0.02 -5.28 10.40
CA MET A 247 -0.34 -6.18 11.50
C MET A 247 -1.54 -5.67 12.28
N PRO A 248 -2.59 -6.49 12.50
CA PRO A 248 -3.73 -6.13 13.32
C PRO A 248 -3.32 -5.73 14.74
N ILE A 249 -3.99 -4.69 15.26
CA ILE A 249 -3.64 -4.08 16.55
C ILE A 249 -3.81 -5.06 17.71
N GLU A 250 -4.79 -5.97 17.65
CA GLU A 250 -5.00 -7.03 18.65
C GLU A 250 -3.88 -8.09 18.62
N ILE A 251 -3.24 -8.32 17.48
CA ILE A 251 -2.07 -9.21 17.37
C ILE A 251 -0.85 -8.53 17.98
N MET A 252 -0.68 -7.21 17.75
CA MET A 252 0.37 -6.43 18.43
C MET A 252 0.17 -6.44 19.95
N ALA A 253 -1.06 -6.28 20.43
CA ALA A 253 -1.38 -6.34 21.85
C ALA A 253 -1.01 -7.72 22.47
N ALA A 254 -1.31 -8.81 21.77
CA ALA A 254 -0.97 -10.15 22.21
C ALA A 254 0.55 -10.43 22.30
N ARG A 255 1.38 -9.67 21.59
CA ARG A 255 2.86 -9.76 21.66
C ARG A 255 3.45 -9.13 22.94
N GLY A 256 2.66 -8.33 23.66
CA GLY A 256 3.04 -7.73 24.93
C GLY A 256 2.58 -6.28 25.11
N ALA A 257 2.45 -5.89 26.38
CA ALA A 257 1.87 -4.61 26.77
C ALA A 257 2.61 -3.37 26.20
N ASP A 258 3.91 -3.46 25.97
CA ASP A 258 4.71 -2.36 25.44
C ASP A 258 4.80 -2.32 23.92
N THR A 259 4.40 -3.39 23.21
CA THR A 259 4.54 -3.49 21.75
C THR A 259 3.88 -2.31 21.03
N MET A 260 2.64 -1.98 21.40
CA MET A 260 1.92 -0.86 20.78
C MET A 260 2.52 0.51 21.15
N ARG A 261 3.08 0.66 22.37
CA ARG A 261 3.72 1.92 22.82
C ARG A 261 5.05 2.21 22.12
N PHE A 262 5.72 1.19 21.61
CA PHE A 262 6.89 1.34 20.73
C PHE A 262 6.51 1.39 19.25
N GLY A 263 5.26 1.07 18.93
CA GLY A 263 4.65 1.07 17.60
C GLY A 263 3.65 2.22 17.37
N PRO A 264 2.40 1.90 16.98
CA PRO A 264 1.41 2.90 16.57
C PRO A 264 0.98 3.87 17.69
N LEU A 265 1.00 3.44 18.96
CA LEU A 265 0.60 4.27 20.11
C LEU A 265 1.78 4.97 20.79
N ARG A 266 2.87 5.17 20.07
CA ARG A 266 4.08 5.78 20.60
C ARG A 266 3.82 7.23 21.08
N PRO A 267 4.13 7.62 22.32
CA PRO A 267 3.85 8.96 22.84
C PRO A 267 5.00 9.98 22.60
N VAL A 268 6.14 9.52 22.11
CA VAL A 268 7.36 10.35 21.98
C VAL A 268 7.16 11.48 20.97
N GLY A 269 7.59 12.70 21.33
CA GLY A 269 7.44 13.89 20.51
C GLY A 269 6.10 14.61 20.65
N LEU A 270 5.28 14.20 21.64
CA LEU A 270 4.00 14.84 21.96
C LEU A 270 4.01 15.31 23.43
N VAL A 271 3.37 16.45 23.69
CA VAL A 271 3.05 16.96 25.01
C VAL A 271 1.55 17.24 25.03
N ASP A 272 0.85 16.65 26.00
CA ASP A 272 -0.57 16.92 26.21
C ASP A 272 -0.74 18.30 26.84
N PRO A 273 -1.41 19.25 26.20
CA PRO A 273 -1.57 20.61 26.71
C PRO A 273 -2.39 20.67 27.99
N ASN A 274 -3.25 19.68 28.28
CA ASN A 274 -4.08 19.63 29.47
C ASN A 274 -3.27 19.26 30.72
N THR A 275 -2.22 18.45 30.55
CA THR A 275 -1.38 17.97 31.66
C THR A 275 0.00 18.60 31.69
N GLY A 276 0.47 19.18 30.59
CA GLY A 276 1.84 19.68 30.40
C GLY A 276 2.88 18.56 30.30
N HIS A 277 2.46 17.30 30.23
CA HIS A 277 3.34 16.12 30.23
C HIS A 277 3.16 15.27 28.97
N ARG A 278 4.17 14.44 28.72
CA ARG A 278 4.07 13.40 27.69
C ARG A 278 3.07 12.32 28.12
N PRO A 279 2.10 11.95 27.27
CA PRO A 279 1.16 10.85 27.56
C PRO A 279 1.88 9.52 27.82
N TRP A 280 1.23 8.59 28.50
CA TRP A 280 1.74 7.22 28.65
C TRP A 280 1.74 6.47 27.31
N ALA A 281 0.65 6.58 26.56
CA ALA A 281 0.48 6.14 25.19
C ALA A 281 -0.38 7.17 24.45
N ASN A 282 -0.40 7.15 23.11
CA ASN A 282 -1.17 8.11 22.34
C ASN A 282 -1.67 7.52 21.04
N VAL A 283 -2.98 7.58 20.81
CA VAL A 283 -3.59 7.28 19.52
C VAL A 283 -3.64 8.55 18.68
N GLN A 284 -3.34 8.42 17.39
CA GLN A 284 -3.44 9.53 16.44
C GLN A 284 -4.62 9.32 15.51
N LEU A 285 -5.40 10.36 15.29
CA LEU A 285 -6.46 10.41 14.29
C LEU A 285 -5.99 11.31 13.14
N ARG A 286 -6.13 10.84 11.91
CA ARG A 286 -5.81 11.60 10.70
C ARG A 286 -7.08 11.88 9.92
N ALA A 287 -7.23 13.13 9.46
CA ALA A 287 -8.35 13.52 8.61
C ALA A 287 -8.36 12.70 7.30
N GLU A 288 -9.54 12.23 6.92
CA GLU A 288 -9.78 11.50 5.67
C GLU A 288 -10.14 12.42 4.50
N ASN A 289 -10.64 13.63 4.81
CA ASN A 289 -11.05 14.64 3.83
C ASN A 289 -10.60 16.04 4.24
N LYS A 290 -10.69 16.99 3.30
CA LYS A 290 -10.28 18.40 3.50
C LYS A 290 -11.14 19.11 4.56
N GLU A 291 -12.42 18.79 4.63
CA GLU A 291 -13.39 19.35 5.56
C GLU A 291 -13.20 18.84 6.99
N ARG A 292 -12.32 17.84 7.19
CA ARG A 292 -12.04 17.20 8.48
C ARG A 292 -13.29 16.67 9.18
N THR A 293 -14.26 16.15 8.41
CA THR A 293 -15.49 15.58 8.94
C THR A 293 -15.36 14.11 9.32
N LEU A 294 -14.31 13.43 8.82
CA LEU A 294 -14.00 12.03 9.04
C LEU A 294 -12.55 11.84 9.46
N TYR A 295 -12.31 10.93 10.40
CA TYR A 295 -10.98 10.60 10.90
C TYR A 295 -10.69 9.11 10.88
N ASN A 296 -9.52 8.75 10.36
CA ASN A 296 -8.96 7.40 10.43
C ASN A 296 -8.21 7.21 11.75
N ILE A 297 -8.43 6.08 12.43
CA ILE A 297 -7.68 5.71 13.63
C ILE A 297 -6.36 5.09 13.19
N VAL A 298 -5.26 5.87 13.24
CA VAL A 298 -3.98 5.50 12.67
C VAL A 298 -3.36 4.30 13.38
N GLY A 299 -3.02 3.25 12.62
CA GLY A 299 -2.39 2.04 13.14
C GLY A 299 -3.36 1.05 13.79
N PHE A 300 -4.67 1.22 13.59
CA PHE A 300 -5.73 0.35 14.13
C PHE A 300 -6.30 -0.61 13.08
N GLN A 301 -5.48 -1.13 12.19
CA GLN A 301 -5.86 -2.27 11.38
C GLN A 301 -6.31 -3.40 12.30
N THR A 302 -7.43 -4.06 12.00
CA THR A 302 -8.02 -5.02 12.94
C THR A 302 -8.89 -6.07 12.26
N ASN A 303 -8.92 -7.27 12.84
CA ASN A 303 -9.88 -8.35 12.55
C ASN A 303 -10.86 -8.59 13.71
N LEU A 304 -11.03 -7.64 14.60
CA LEU A 304 -12.03 -7.77 15.66
C LEU A 304 -13.45 -7.76 15.07
N LYS A 305 -14.37 -8.50 15.71
CA LYS A 305 -15.81 -8.37 15.42
C LYS A 305 -16.25 -6.90 15.59
N TRP A 306 -17.20 -6.42 14.79
CA TRP A 306 -17.65 -5.03 14.82
C TRP A 306 -18.12 -4.56 16.20
N GLY A 307 -18.82 -5.42 16.94
CA GLY A 307 -19.22 -5.12 18.31
C GLY A 307 -18.04 -4.95 19.27
N GLU A 308 -16.99 -5.75 19.09
CA GLU A 308 -15.74 -5.65 19.85
C GLU A 308 -14.94 -4.38 19.46
N GLN A 309 -14.90 -4.03 18.19
CA GLN A 309 -14.28 -2.77 17.76
C GLN A 309 -14.96 -1.58 18.43
N LYS A 310 -16.31 -1.53 18.42
CA LYS A 310 -17.04 -0.47 19.11
C LYS A 310 -16.74 -0.46 20.60
N ARG A 311 -16.82 -1.60 21.28
CA ARG A 311 -16.58 -1.74 22.72
C ARG A 311 -15.16 -1.32 23.13
N VAL A 312 -14.15 -1.84 22.43
CA VAL A 312 -12.74 -1.64 22.79
C VAL A 312 -12.25 -0.26 22.37
N PHE A 313 -12.57 0.20 21.15
CA PHE A 313 -12.07 1.48 20.66
C PHE A 313 -12.78 2.68 21.30
N SER A 314 -13.98 2.49 21.86
CA SER A 314 -14.62 3.49 22.73
C SER A 314 -13.93 3.67 24.10
N MET A 315 -12.95 2.83 24.44
CA MET A 315 -12.10 3.04 25.63
C MET A 315 -10.95 4.03 25.35
N ILE A 316 -10.74 4.42 24.10
CA ILE A 316 -9.72 5.42 23.73
C ILE A 316 -10.22 6.79 24.17
N PRO A 317 -9.42 7.58 24.94
CA PRO A 317 -9.82 8.92 25.37
C PRO A 317 -10.22 9.81 24.20
N GLY A 318 -11.43 10.38 24.28
CA GLY A 318 -12.01 11.19 23.20
C GLY A 318 -12.83 10.40 22.17
N LEU A 319 -12.88 9.06 22.26
CA LEU A 319 -13.64 8.18 21.36
C LEU A 319 -14.79 7.46 22.08
N GLU A 320 -15.14 7.84 23.30
CA GLU A 320 -16.15 7.16 24.12
C GLU A 320 -17.52 7.07 23.43
N ASN A 321 -17.86 8.08 22.64
CA ASN A 321 -19.12 8.16 21.90
C ASN A 321 -18.90 8.08 20.39
N ALA A 322 -17.73 7.59 19.93
CA ALA A 322 -17.37 7.58 18.52
C ALA A 322 -18.40 6.84 17.65
N GLU A 323 -18.80 7.48 16.57
CA GLU A 323 -19.63 6.91 15.50
C GLU A 323 -18.74 6.39 14.38
N PHE A 324 -18.77 5.06 14.19
CA PHE A 324 -17.97 4.39 13.17
C PHE A 324 -18.73 4.40 11.84
N VAL A 325 -18.22 5.15 10.87
CA VAL A 325 -18.71 5.11 9.47
C VAL A 325 -18.12 3.94 8.71
N ARG A 326 -16.96 3.44 9.15
CA ARG A 326 -16.32 2.25 8.64
C ARG A 326 -15.66 1.46 9.76
N TYR A 327 -15.96 0.17 9.82
CA TYR A 327 -15.25 -0.76 10.70
C TYR A 327 -14.01 -1.32 10.00
N GLY A 328 -13.01 -1.71 10.79
CA GLY A 328 -11.89 -2.48 10.33
C GLY A 328 -12.33 -3.87 9.88
N VAL A 329 -11.71 -4.37 8.82
CA VAL A 329 -11.92 -5.72 8.28
C VAL A 329 -10.60 -6.27 7.80
N MET A 330 -10.48 -7.61 7.80
CA MET A 330 -9.33 -8.30 7.25
C MET A 330 -9.69 -8.88 5.88
N HIS A 331 -8.75 -8.78 4.94
CA HIS A 331 -8.87 -9.34 3.60
C HIS A 331 -7.71 -10.29 3.32
N ARG A 332 -7.98 -11.35 2.56
CA ARG A 332 -6.95 -12.21 2.00
C ARG A 332 -6.44 -11.58 0.70
N ASN A 333 -5.16 -11.25 0.68
CA ASN A 333 -4.49 -10.76 -0.50
C ASN A 333 -3.77 -11.90 -1.23
N THR A 334 -3.85 -11.88 -2.56
CA THR A 334 -3.16 -12.83 -3.43
C THR A 334 -2.02 -12.11 -4.14
N PHE A 335 -0.86 -12.76 -4.25
CA PHE A 335 0.28 -12.29 -5.02
C PHE A 335 1.01 -13.46 -5.68
N LEU A 336 1.77 -13.18 -6.73
CA LEU A 336 2.56 -14.16 -7.45
C LEU A 336 3.83 -14.51 -6.66
N ASP A 337 4.33 -15.74 -6.82
CA ASP A 337 5.73 -16.04 -6.50
C ASP A 337 6.64 -15.41 -7.59
N ALA A 338 6.72 -14.07 -7.53
CA ALA A 338 7.36 -13.27 -8.56
C ALA A 338 8.80 -13.68 -8.87
N PRO A 339 9.66 -14.06 -7.89
CA PRO A 339 11.01 -14.55 -8.17
C PRO A 339 11.04 -15.74 -9.14
N ARG A 340 10.01 -16.58 -9.13
CA ARG A 340 9.93 -17.76 -10.00
C ARG A 340 9.33 -17.42 -11.36
N VAL A 341 8.28 -16.61 -11.40
CA VAL A 341 7.47 -16.43 -12.60
C VAL A 341 7.74 -15.15 -13.38
N LEU A 342 8.21 -14.05 -12.73
CA LEU A 342 8.42 -12.76 -13.38
C LEU A 342 9.88 -12.53 -13.78
N SER A 343 10.06 -11.88 -14.94
CA SER A 343 11.34 -11.31 -15.39
C SER A 343 11.55 -9.91 -14.79
N THR A 344 12.75 -9.34 -14.96
CA THR A 344 13.03 -7.95 -14.59
C THR A 344 12.24 -6.91 -15.38
N GLN A 345 11.63 -7.29 -16.51
CA GLN A 345 10.69 -6.47 -17.27
C GLN A 345 9.25 -6.54 -16.73
N LEU A 346 9.01 -7.27 -15.63
CA LEU A 346 7.69 -7.49 -15.06
C LEU A 346 6.71 -8.25 -15.97
N CYS A 347 7.23 -9.01 -16.94
CA CYS A 347 6.43 -9.97 -17.72
C CYS A 347 6.71 -11.40 -17.26
N LEU A 348 5.79 -12.32 -17.56
CA LEU A 348 5.98 -13.74 -17.31
C LEU A 348 7.17 -14.27 -18.12
N LYS A 349 8.03 -15.06 -17.48
CA LYS A 349 9.17 -15.72 -18.14
C LYS A 349 8.70 -16.68 -19.23
N ALA A 350 7.59 -17.41 -18.99
CA ALA A 350 7.00 -18.35 -19.94
C ALA A 350 6.15 -17.66 -21.02
N HIS A 351 5.53 -16.51 -20.71
CA HIS A 351 4.61 -15.77 -21.59
C HIS A 351 5.00 -14.30 -21.68
N PRO A 352 6.03 -13.94 -22.48
CA PRO A 352 6.63 -12.60 -22.45
C PRO A 352 5.70 -11.46 -22.90
N ASN A 353 4.53 -11.73 -23.46
CA ASN A 353 3.52 -10.72 -23.78
C ASN A 353 2.64 -10.37 -22.58
N VAL A 354 2.63 -11.20 -21.53
CA VAL A 354 1.80 -11.00 -20.34
C VAL A 354 2.60 -10.33 -19.26
N PHE A 355 2.33 -9.05 -19.03
CA PHE A 355 2.94 -8.21 -18.01
C PHE A 355 2.07 -8.19 -16.75
N PHE A 356 2.70 -8.00 -15.61
CA PHE A 356 2.02 -7.82 -14.33
C PHE A 356 2.47 -6.55 -13.64
N ALA A 357 1.53 -5.85 -12.97
CA ALA A 357 1.85 -4.67 -12.18
C ALA A 357 1.02 -4.55 -10.90
N GLY A 358 1.55 -3.82 -9.95
CA GLY A 358 0.89 -3.52 -8.68
C GLY A 358 1.07 -4.61 -7.65
N GLN A 359 0.19 -4.61 -6.65
CA GLN A 359 0.34 -5.44 -5.45
C GLN A 359 0.30 -6.95 -5.75
N ILE A 360 -0.36 -7.36 -6.83
CA ILE A 360 -0.36 -8.76 -7.28
C ILE A 360 1.05 -9.30 -7.59
N THR A 361 2.02 -8.43 -7.89
CA THR A 361 3.42 -8.83 -8.14
C THR A 361 4.23 -9.01 -6.86
N GLY A 362 3.71 -8.56 -5.70
CA GLY A 362 4.45 -8.48 -4.44
C GLY A 362 5.02 -7.09 -4.14
N PHE A 363 4.74 -6.06 -4.94
CA PHE A 363 4.97 -4.66 -4.55
C PHE A 363 3.94 -4.26 -3.49
N GLU A 364 4.38 -3.98 -2.26
CA GLU A 364 3.48 -3.67 -1.15
C GLU A 364 3.40 -2.16 -0.89
N GLY A 365 2.20 -1.60 -1.09
CA GLY A 365 1.87 -0.20 -0.85
C GLY A 365 1.31 0.50 -2.08
N TYR A 366 0.64 1.65 -1.86
CA TYR A 366 -0.06 2.38 -2.92
C TYR A 366 0.89 2.98 -3.96
N MET A 367 1.91 3.71 -3.50
CA MET A 367 2.88 4.32 -4.42
C MET A 367 3.81 3.29 -5.03
N GLU A 368 4.11 2.24 -4.30
CA GLU A 368 4.83 1.08 -4.81
C GLU A 368 4.06 0.41 -5.96
N SER A 369 2.74 0.24 -5.81
CA SER A 369 1.88 -0.31 -6.87
C SER A 369 1.84 0.60 -8.11
N ALA A 370 1.69 1.91 -7.92
CA ALA A 370 1.71 2.89 -9.01
C ALA A 370 3.08 2.92 -9.73
N ALA A 371 4.19 2.90 -8.97
CA ALA A 371 5.54 2.81 -9.53
C ALA A 371 5.74 1.53 -10.34
N CYS A 372 5.21 0.40 -9.86
CA CYS A 372 5.21 -0.85 -10.60
C CYS A 372 4.45 -0.72 -11.92
N GLY A 373 3.30 -0.03 -11.92
CA GLY A 373 2.53 0.29 -13.13
C GLY A 373 3.33 1.10 -14.14
N LEU A 374 4.05 2.14 -13.69
CA LEU A 374 4.96 2.93 -14.56
C LEU A 374 6.07 2.08 -15.16
N LEU A 375 6.73 1.26 -14.35
CA LEU A 375 7.82 0.40 -14.81
C LEU A 375 7.32 -0.64 -15.82
N ALA A 376 6.17 -1.26 -15.56
CA ALA A 376 5.56 -2.23 -16.47
C ALA A 376 5.15 -1.55 -17.79
N ALA A 377 4.56 -0.35 -17.75
CA ALA A 377 4.18 0.42 -18.92
C ALA A 377 5.40 0.80 -19.80
N ARG A 378 6.50 1.23 -19.18
CA ARG A 378 7.76 1.52 -19.89
C ARG A 378 8.33 0.29 -20.57
N ASN A 379 8.36 -0.86 -19.87
CA ASN A 379 8.86 -2.12 -20.43
C ASN A 379 7.97 -2.63 -21.57
N LEU A 380 6.64 -2.51 -21.39
CA LEU A 380 5.68 -2.90 -22.42
C LEU A 380 5.81 -2.01 -23.65
N TYR A 381 5.92 -0.69 -23.49
CA TYR A 381 6.12 0.24 -24.61
C TYR A 381 7.43 -0.04 -25.37
N ALA A 382 8.53 -0.26 -24.65
CA ALA A 382 9.80 -0.62 -25.27
C ALA A 382 9.68 -1.92 -26.08
N ARG A 383 8.92 -2.90 -25.56
CA ARG A 383 8.67 -4.15 -26.30
C ARG A 383 7.86 -3.91 -27.58
N LEU A 384 6.87 -3.01 -27.59
CA LEU A 384 6.14 -2.61 -28.79
C LEU A 384 7.09 -2.00 -29.83
N GLU A 385 8.09 -1.27 -29.38
CA GLU A 385 9.16 -0.68 -30.20
C GLU A 385 10.27 -1.69 -30.60
N GLY A 386 10.11 -2.97 -30.27
CA GLY A 386 11.13 -4.00 -30.51
C GLY A 386 12.40 -3.84 -29.66
N ARG A 387 12.32 -3.12 -28.53
CA ARG A 387 13.41 -2.84 -27.59
C ARG A 387 13.23 -3.62 -26.29
N GLN A 388 14.32 -3.85 -25.59
CA GLN A 388 14.32 -4.36 -24.22
C GLN A 388 15.10 -3.38 -23.34
N LEU A 389 14.46 -2.88 -22.28
CA LEU A 389 15.12 -1.98 -21.34
C LEU A 389 15.93 -2.76 -20.31
N PRO A 390 17.10 -2.27 -19.92
CA PRO A 390 17.74 -2.74 -18.70
C PRO A 390 16.86 -2.37 -17.48
N PRO A 391 16.85 -3.18 -16.42
CA PRO A 391 16.13 -2.80 -15.19
C PRO A 391 16.72 -1.51 -14.60
N PRO A 392 15.96 -0.76 -13.80
CA PRO A 392 16.53 0.37 -13.06
C PRO A 392 17.71 -0.08 -12.19
N PRO A 393 18.73 0.77 -11.97
CA PRO A 393 19.90 0.42 -11.18
C PRO A 393 19.54 -0.01 -9.75
N ALA A 394 20.19 -1.02 -9.22
CA ALA A 394 19.91 -1.61 -7.90
C ALA A 394 20.07 -0.64 -6.72
N ASP A 395 20.77 0.47 -6.91
CA ASP A 395 20.94 1.53 -5.91
C ASP A 395 19.83 2.60 -5.95
N THR A 396 18.81 2.43 -6.81
CA THR A 396 17.57 3.20 -6.86
C THR A 396 16.45 2.46 -6.11
N MET A 397 15.41 3.14 -5.67
CA MET A 397 14.30 2.48 -4.96
C MET A 397 13.52 1.56 -5.91
N CYS A 398 13.20 2.02 -7.11
CA CYS A 398 12.57 1.20 -8.14
C CYS A 398 13.41 -0.03 -8.50
N GLY A 399 14.70 0.15 -8.69
CA GLY A 399 15.61 -0.95 -9.05
C GLY A 399 15.77 -1.97 -7.92
N ALA A 400 15.92 -1.51 -6.67
CA ALA A 400 15.99 -2.38 -5.51
C ALA A 400 14.72 -3.20 -5.31
N LEU A 401 13.54 -2.61 -5.53
CA LEU A 401 12.26 -3.31 -5.49
C LEU A 401 12.14 -4.35 -6.61
N VAL A 402 12.48 -3.99 -7.87
CA VAL A 402 12.47 -4.95 -8.99
C VAL A 402 13.46 -6.09 -8.74
N GLN A 403 14.65 -5.79 -8.24
CA GLN A 403 15.66 -6.80 -7.90
C GLN A 403 15.14 -7.75 -6.82
N TYR A 404 14.51 -7.22 -5.76
CA TYR A 404 13.91 -8.04 -4.71
C TYR A 404 12.85 -8.99 -5.27
N LEU A 405 11.95 -8.50 -6.13
CA LEU A 405 10.89 -9.29 -6.75
C LEU A 405 11.40 -10.40 -7.68
N THR A 406 12.55 -10.21 -8.30
CA THR A 406 13.02 -11.11 -9.37
C THR A 406 14.22 -11.96 -8.95
N THR A 407 14.73 -11.76 -7.73
CA THR A 407 15.79 -12.58 -7.14
C THR A 407 15.18 -13.77 -6.41
N GLU A 408 15.68 -14.97 -6.70
CA GLU A 408 15.21 -16.21 -6.06
C GLU A 408 15.24 -16.10 -4.53
N ASN A 409 14.10 -16.37 -3.92
CA ASN A 409 13.89 -16.32 -2.48
C ASN A 409 12.92 -17.42 -2.04
N LYS A 410 13.37 -18.34 -1.20
CA LYS A 410 12.55 -19.47 -0.69
C LYS A 410 11.39 -19.03 0.17
N ASN A 411 11.48 -17.85 0.80
CA ASN A 411 10.47 -17.29 1.68
C ASN A 411 10.04 -15.93 1.16
N PHE A 412 9.67 -15.86 -0.13
CA PHE A 412 9.25 -14.62 -0.75
C PHE A 412 8.02 -14.03 -0.03
N GLN A 413 8.10 -12.77 0.31
CA GLN A 413 7.04 -11.98 0.93
C GLN A 413 6.91 -10.64 0.20
N PRO A 414 5.72 -10.01 0.16
CA PRO A 414 5.57 -8.68 -0.40
C PRO A 414 6.55 -7.67 0.22
N MET A 415 7.02 -6.72 -0.58
CA MET A 415 8.01 -5.74 -0.18
C MET A 415 7.56 -4.32 -0.53
N GLY A 416 7.50 -3.45 0.48
CA GLY A 416 7.36 -2.02 0.31
C GLY A 416 8.70 -1.29 0.30
N ALA A 417 8.67 -0.06 -0.18
CA ALA A 417 9.85 0.81 -0.19
C ALA A 417 10.45 0.96 1.22
N ASN A 418 11.71 0.60 1.38
CA ASN A 418 12.47 0.80 2.60
C ASN A 418 13.96 1.03 2.30
N MET A 419 14.64 1.85 3.12
CA MET A 419 16.04 2.19 2.88
C MET A 419 17.00 1.02 3.07
N GLY A 420 16.53 -0.06 3.70
CA GLY A 420 17.34 -1.26 3.98
C GLY A 420 17.59 -2.15 2.76
N ILE A 421 16.77 -2.02 1.72
CA ILE A 421 16.96 -2.78 0.46
C ILE A 421 17.97 -2.11 -0.48
N LEU A 422 18.32 -0.83 -0.22
CA LEU A 422 19.34 -0.15 -1.02
C LEU A 422 20.76 -0.63 -0.65
N PRO A 423 21.65 -0.81 -1.62
CA PRO A 423 23.04 -1.11 -1.34
C PRO A 423 23.66 -0.06 -0.42
N PRO A 424 24.50 -0.47 0.54
CA PRO A 424 25.16 0.47 1.43
C PRO A 424 26.07 1.44 0.68
N LEU A 425 26.33 2.60 1.29
CA LEU A 425 27.41 3.50 0.82
C LEU A 425 28.76 2.88 1.13
N PRO A 426 29.82 3.20 0.36
CA PRO A 426 31.20 2.81 0.67
C PRO A 426 31.56 3.20 2.11
N ALA A 427 32.32 2.35 2.80
CA ALA A 427 32.63 2.53 4.23
C ALA A 427 33.31 3.88 4.52
N GLU A 428 34.15 4.33 3.58
CA GLU A 428 34.95 5.55 3.67
C GLU A 428 34.10 6.82 3.62
N THR A 429 32.99 6.81 2.89
CA THR A 429 32.11 7.98 2.69
C THR A 429 30.78 7.90 3.47
N ARG A 430 30.58 6.80 4.20
CA ARG A 430 29.33 6.50 4.89
C ARG A 430 29.14 7.36 6.15
N PRO A 431 28.14 8.27 6.21
CA PRO A 431 27.87 9.04 7.40
C PRO A 431 27.47 8.15 8.59
N ARG A 432 27.91 8.49 9.80
CA ARG A 432 27.49 7.81 11.04
C ARG A 432 26.06 8.16 11.40
N ASP A 433 25.67 9.41 11.22
CA ASP A 433 24.30 9.85 11.45
C ASP A 433 23.34 9.18 10.46
N LYS A 434 22.24 8.62 10.97
CA LYS A 434 21.27 7.85 10.18
C LYS A 434 20.60 8.71 9.11
N ARG A 435 20.24 9.95 9.44
CA ARG A 435 19.53 10.85 8.52
C ARG A 435 20.44 11.29 7.38
N LEU A 436 21.68 11.70 7.71
CA LEU A 436 22.68 12.06 6.69
C LEU A 436 23.02 10.88 5.78
N ARG A 437 23.10 9.67 6.36
CA ARG A 437 23.31 8.45 5.58
C ARG A 437 22.17 8.17 4.59
N TYR A 438 20.92 8.29 5.03
CA TYR A 438 19.75 8.09 4.17
C TYR A 438 19.64 9.18 3.10
N MET A 439 19.99 10.43 3.42
CA MET A 439 20.06 11.50 2.43
C MET A 439 21.11 11.18 1.35
N ALA A 440 22.32 10.80 1.75
CA ALA A 440 23.37 10.46 0.80
C ALA A 440 23.04 9.22 -0.08
N GLN A 441 22.34 8.22 0.49
CA GLN A 441 21.80 7.09 -0.32
C GLN A 441 20.75 7.58 -1.32
N ALA A 442 19.86 8.47 -0.92
CA ALA A 442 18.82 9.01 -1.78
C ALA A 442 19.39 9.90 -2.89
N GLU A 443 20.37 10.74 -2.60
CA GLU A 443 21.06 11.56 -3.60
C GLU A 443 21.77 10.69 -4.66
N ARG A 444 22.45 9.63 -4.22
CA ARG A 444 23.04 8.63 -5.14
C ARG A 444 21.96 8.00 -6.01
N ALA A 445 20.86 7.52 -5.39
CA ALA A 445 19.77 6.86 -6.09
C ALA A 445 19.15 7.76 -7.16
N VAL A 446 18.88 9.03 -6.82
CA VAL A 446 18.33 10.02 -7.76
C VAL A 446 19.26 10.26 -8.94
N ALA A 447 20.57 10.36 -8.71
CA ALA A 447 21.55 10.52 -9.79
C ALA A 447 21.61 9.29 -10.71
N SER A 448 21.67 8.08 -10.12
CA SER A 448 21.66 6.81 -10.87
C SER A 448 20.36 6.65 -11.66
N PHE A 449 19.21 7.01 -11.06
CA PHE A 449 17.92 6.90 -11.72
C PHE A 449 17.77 7.88 -12.89
N GLN A 450 18.28 9.10 -12.73
CA GLN A 450 18.27 10.09 -13.80
C GLN A 450 19.10 9.62 -15.00
N HIS A 451 20.28 9.09 -14.74
CA HIS A 451 21.14 8.53 -15.79
C HIS A 451 20.48 7.37 -16.52
N TRP A 452 19.85 6.44 -15.77
CA TRP A 452 19.08 5.35 -16.36
C TRP A 452 17.93 5.83 -17.24
N LEU A 453 17.21 6.89 -16.83
CA LEU A 453 16.13 7.48 -17.64
C LEU A 453 16.65 8.06 -18.97
N GLU A 454 17.84 8.68 -18.95
CA GLU A 454 18.49 9.24 -20.15
C GLU A 454 18.95 8.13 -21.10
N GLU A 455 19.55 7.06 -20.58
CA GLU A 455 19.96 5.90 -21.37
C GLU A 455 18.78 5.11 -21.95
N THR A 456 17.64 5.09 -21.25
CA THR A 456 16.41 4.37 -21.61
C THR A 456 15.33 5.29 -22.14
N ALA A 457 15.67 6.39 -22.75
CA ALA A 457 14.70 7.35 -23.30
C ALA A 457 13.72 6.66 -24.28
N LEU A 458 12.42 6.92 -24.07
CA LEU A 458 11.27 6.33 -24.79
C LEU A 458 10.39 7.43 -25.36
#